data_dea37a773c9e8ab06bbbe69caaa104a7
#
_entry.id   dea37a773c9e8ab06bbbe69caaa104a7
#
_cell.length_a   1.000
_cell.length_b   1.000
_cell.length_c   1.000
_cell.angle_alpha   90.00
_cell.angle_beta   90.00
_cell.angle_gamma   90.00
#
_symmetry.space_group_name_H-M   'P 1'
#
loop_
_entity.id
_entity.type
_entity.pdbx_description
1 polymer ?
#
loop_
_entity_poly.entity_id
_entity_poly.type
_entity_poly.pdbx_seq_one_letter_code
_entity_poly.pdbx_strand_id
1 'polypeptide(L)'
;TYVLQHKPAAIVAIGGGSTIDACKAASVLATLGGCVTPEIDHYFGTGKVSEALEKTGKNLVPVLAVETSASSGAHLTKYSNITDPVVGQKKLIVDMAVVPAFSLFDYEVTCSMPVKVTIDGALDAIAHTFEVFCGAKGDAYDRAKDLCETAISLVVDWAGKIIADPKNTKAREAIGLATDLGGYAIMVGGTSGAHLTSFSLVDIVGHGTACG
;
A
#
# COMPACT_ATOMS: atom_id res chain seq x y z
N THR A 1 3.74 9.96 19.60
CA THR A 1 4.48 10.49 20.78
C THR A 1 5.98 10.52 20.54
N TYR A 2 6.62 9.42 20.09
CA TYR A 2 8.06 9.35 19.87
C TYR A 2 8.55 10.38 18.83
N VAL A 3 7.90 10.48 17.68
CA VAL A 3 8.23 11.44 16.62
C VAL A 3 8.13 12.89 17.13
N LEU A 4 7.09 13.20 17.91
CA LEU A 4 6.93 14.52 18.53
C LEU A 4 8.03 14.89 19.53
N GLN A 5 8.49 13.90 20.32
CA GLN A 5 9.53 14.09 21.32
C GLN A 5 10.92 14.31 20.69
N HIS A 6 11.24 13.55 19.65
CA HIS A 6 12.58 13.51 19.08
C HIS A 6 12.75 14.40 17.84
N LYS A 7 11.66 14.87 17.23
CA LYS A 7 11.64 15.73 16.03
C LYS A 7 12.66 15.27 14.97
N PRO A 8 12.56 14.01 14.50
CA PRO A 8 13.51 13.45 13.55
C PRO A 8 13.42 14.19 12.21
N ALA A 9 14.53 14.23 11.47
CA ALA A 9 14.57 14.78 10.12
C ALA A 9 13.82 13.91 9.11
N ALA A 10 13.70 12.61 9.38
CA ALA A 10 12.96 11.64 8.55
C ALA A 10 12.49 10.46 9.40
N ILE A 11 11.49 9.72 8.89
CA ILE A 11 11.03 8.45 9.43
C ILE A 11 11.45 7.36 8.45
N VAL A 12 12.21 6.37 8.91
CA VAL A 12 12.54 5.18 8.10
C VAL A 12 11.55 4.07 8.48
N ALA A 13 10.68 3.71 7.53
CA ALA A 13 9.70 2.65 7.67
C ALA A 13 10.26 1.37 7.05
N ILE A 14 10.67 0.41 7.87
CA ILE A 14 11.17 -0.90 7.41
C ILE A 14 10.11 -1.95 7.77
N GLY A 15 9.44 -2.52 6.76
CA GLY A 15 8.37 -3.50 6.98
C GLY A 15 7.42 -3.59 5.80
N GLY A 16 6.34 -4.34 5.96
CA GLY A 16 5.27 -4.43 4.97
C GLY A 16 4.28 -3.27 5.04
N GLY A 17 3.23 -3.34 4.25
CA GLY A 17 2.25 -2.28 4.07
C GLY A 17 1.73 -1.66 5.36
N SER A 18 1.37 -2.47 6.37
CA SER A 18 0.88 -1.97 7.66
C SER A 18 1.89 -1.09 8.40
N THR A 19 3.19 -1.44 8.33
CA THR A 19 4.26 -0.64 8.95
C THR A 19 4.43 0.69 8.23
N ILE A 20 4.44 0.65 6.90
CA ILE A 20 4.59 1.84 6.05
C ILE A 20 3.40 2.77 6.25
N ASP A 21 2.18 2.25 6.24
CA ASP A 21 0.96 3.02 6.44
C ASP A 21 0.91 3.66 7.84
N ALA A 22 1.32 2.93 8.87
CA ALA A 22 1.44 3.48 10.23
C ALA A 22 2.47 4.62 10.30
N CYS A 23 3.60 4.51 9.60
CA CYS A 23 4.62 5.57 9.54
C CYS A 23 4.12 6.80 8.78
N LYS A 24 3.37 6.63 7.69
CA LYS A 24 2.68 7.73 6.99
C LYS A 24 1.73 8.47 7.92
N ALA A 25 0.84 7.73 8.62
CA ALA A 25 -0.09 8.30 9.58
C ALA A 25 0.65 8.99 10.75
N ALA A 26 1.73 8.39 11.25
CA ALA A 26 2.55 8.98 12.30
C ALA A 26 3.20 10.32 11.87
N SER A 27 3.65 10.42 10.62
CA SER A 27 4.16 11.68 10.05
C SER A 27 3.07 12.76 10.02
N VAL A 28 1.85 12.42 9.59
CA VAL A 28 0.70 13.33 9.59
C VAL A 28 0.41 13.85 11.00
N LEU A 29 0.25 12.93 11.97
CA LEU A 29 -0.06 13.28 13.35
C LEU A 29 1.05 14.11 14.02
N ALA A 30 2.30 13.77 13.78
CA ALA A 30 3.44 14.50 14.34
C ALA A 30 3.55 15.92 13.78
N THR A 31 3.12 16.16 12.56
CA THR A 31 3.23 17.46 11.89
C THR A 31 2.01 18.34 12.15
N LEU A 32 0.82 17.80 12.00
CA LEU A 32 -0.43 18.57 12.01
C LEU A 32 -1.13 18.61 13.35
N GLY A 33 -0.75 17.76 14.25
CA GLY A 33 -1.29 17.69 15.60
C GLY A 33 -1.94 16.36 15.90
N GLY A 34 -1.90 15.98 17.15
CA GLY A 34 -2.57 14.82 17.66
C GLY A 34 -1.65 13.70 18.12
N CYS A 35 -1.76 13.40 19.38
CA CYS A 35 -1.19 12.22 20.00
C CYS A 35 -2.24 11.18 20.35
N VAL A 36 -3.52 11.44 20.03
CA VAL A 36 -4.67 10.68 20.52
C VAL A 36 -5.53 10.22 19.35
N THR A 37 -6.07 9.02 19.46
CA THR A 37 -6.89 8.36 18.44
C THR A 37 -7.96 9.22 17.76
N PRO A 38 -8.71 10.09 18.47
CA PRO A 38 -9.71 10.94 17.83
C PRO A 38 -9.17 11.94 16.82
N GLU A 39 -7.90 12.30 16.90
CA GLU A 39 -7.32 13.35 16.05
C GLU A 39 -6.93 12.85 14.67
N ILE A 40 -6.64 11.55 14.49
CA ILE A 40 -6.39 10.98 13.18
C ILE A 40 -7.65 10.96 12.31
N ASP A 41 -8.82 10.91 12.91
CA ASP A 41 -10.09 10.89 12.19
C ASP A 41 -10.30 12.12 11.30
N HIS A 42 -9.69 13.25 11.63
CA HIS A 42 -9.72 14.47 10.81
C HIS A 42 -9.01 14.32 9.46
N TYR A 43 -8.10 13.34 9.33
CA TYR A 43 -7.27 13.16 8.14
C TYR A 43 -7.74 12.00 7.26
N PHE A 44 -8.75 11.22 7.71
CA PHE A 44 -9.33 10.19 6.85
C PHE A 44 -10.13 10.81 5.71
N GLY A 45 -10.03 10.18 4.54
CA GLY A 45 -10.63 10.63 3.29
C GLY A 45 -9.61 11.23 2.34
N THR A 46 -10.08 11.80 1.24
CA THR A 46 -9.26 12.29 0.14
C THR A 46 -8.87 13.76 0.35
N GLY A 47 -7.57 14.08 0.23
CA GLY A 47 -7.04 15.45 0.19
C GLY A 47 -7.02 16.18 1.56
N LYS A 48 -7.39 15.51 2.65
CA LYS A 48 -7.51 16.14 3.97
C LYS A 48 -6.18 16.57 4.57
N VAL A 49 -5.14 15.81 4.28
CA VAL A 49 -3.77 16.14 4.73
C VAL A 49 -3.24 17.35 3.99
N SER A 50 -3.35 17.36 2.65
CA SER A 50 -2.95 18.51 1.82
C SER A 50 -3.68 19.78 2.22
N GLU A 51 -5.00 19.72 2.44
CA GLU A 51 -5.79 20.86 2.91
C GLU A 51 -5.29 21.41 4.26
N ALA A 52 -4.93 20.52 5.19
CA ALA A 52 -4.41 20.92 6.49
C ALA A 52 -2.98 21.50 6.41
N LEU A 53 -2.13 20.97 5.52
CA LEU A 53 -0.80 21.49 5.26
C LEU A 53 -0.84 22.90 4.67
N GLU A 54 -1.72 23.14 3.69
CA GLU A 54 -1.94 24.48 3.12
C GLU A 54 -2.36 25.50 4.18
N LYS A 55 -3.32 25.12 5.05
CA LYS A 55 -3.80 26.00 6.14
C LYS A 55 -2.73 26.32 7.18
N THR A 56 -1.83 25.38 7.45
CA THR A 56 -0.84 25.53 8.53
C THR A 56 0.53 26.01 8.05
N GLY A 57 0.81 25.94 6.73
CA GLY A 57 2.13 26.22 6.15
C GLY A 57 3.20 25.22 6.57
N LYS A 58 2.83 24.04 7.10
CA LYS A 58 3.76 23.02 7.57
C LYS A 58 4.11 22.03 6.46
N ASN A 59 5.23 21.30 6.66
CA ASN A 59 5.61 20.17 5.81
C ASN A 59 5.66 18.89 6.65
N LEU A 60 5.23 17.77 6.08
CA LEU A 60 5.32 16.47 6.74
C LEU A 60 6.79 16.09 7.00
N VAL A 61 7.02 15.36 8.09
CA VAL A 61 8.28 14.65 8.29
C VAL A 61 8.37 13.59 7.17
N PRO A 62 9.41 13.62 6.31
CA PRO A 62 9.48 12.70 5.18
C PRO A 62 9.57 11.25 5.63
N VAL A 63 8.85 10.36 4.95
CA VAL A 63 8.91 8.91 5.14
C VAL A 63 9.81 8.30 4.06
N LEU A 64 10.77 7.48 4.50
CA LEU A 64 11.63 6.66 3.66
C LEU A 64 11.16 5.22 3.83
N ALA A 65 10.54 4.64 2.84
CA ALA A 65 9.93 3.32 2.93
C ALA A 65 10.87 2.23 2.41
N VAL A 66 11.15 1.23 3.23
CA VAL A 66 11.85 0.00 2.85
C VAL A 66 10.83 -1.14 2.96
N GLU A 67 10.31 -1.55 1.81
CA GLU A 67 9.30 -2.62 1.73
C GLU A 67 9.95 -3.98 1.96
N THR A 68 9.29 -4.83 2.73
CA THR A 68 9.77 -6.17 3.06
C THR A 68 8.78 -7.28 2.70
N SER A 69 7.63 -6.93 2.13
CA SER A 69 6.59 -7.87 1.73
C SER A 69 6.09 -7.59 0.32
N ALA A 70 5.97 -8.62 -0.49
CA ALA A 70 5.26 -8.55 -1.76
C ALA A 70 3.75 -8.52 -1.46
N SER A 71 3.15 -7.33 -1.43
CA SER A 71 1.74 -7.12 -1.05
C SER A 71 1.18 -5.83 -1.68
N SER A 72 0.68 -4.90 -0.87
CA SER A 72 -0.10 -3.74 -1.30
C SER A 72 0.65 -2.64 -2.07
N GLY A 73 1.98 -2.71 -2.19
CA GLY A 73 2.78 -1.63 -2.78
C GLY A 73 2.69 -0.30 -1.99
N ALA A 74 2.47 -0.36 -0.68
CA ALA A 74 2.28 0.83 0.17
C ALA A 74 3.42 1.84 0.06
N HIS A 75 4.64 1.37 -0.17
CA HIS A 75 5.83 2.21 -0.34
C HIS A 75 5.78 3.12 -1.59
N LEU A 76 4.88 2.87 -2.53
CA LEU A 76 4.70 3.65 -3.77
C LEU A 76 3.45 4.54 -3.75
N THR A 77 2.57 4.39 -2.74
CA THR A 77 1.20 4.87 -2.88
C THR A 77 0.84 6.06 -1.98
N LYS A 78 -0.19 6.78 -2.39
CA LYS A 78 -0.85 7.88 -1.66
C LYS A 78 -1.83 7.42 -0.58
N TYR A 79 -1.90 6.12 -0.32
CA TYR A 79 -2.80 5.52 0.66
C TYR A 79 -2.09 5.25 1.98
N SER A 80 -2.81 5.42 3.09
CA SER A 80 -2.43 4.91 4.40
C SER A 80 -3.67 4.30 5.05
N ASN A 81 -3.66 2.97 5.15
CA ASN A 81 -4.75 2.17 5.71
C ASN A 81 -4.53 1.97 7.21
N ILE A 82 -5.46 2.46 8.01
CA ILE A 82 -5.42 2.31 9.47
C ILE A 82 -6.65 1.53 9.92
N THR A 83 -6.43 0.40 10.58
CA THR A 83 -7.52 -0.36 11.18
C THR A 83 -7.92 0.29 12.51
N ASP A 84 -9.18 0.67 12.63
CA ASP A 84 -9.77 1.09 13.90
C ASP A 84 -10.23 -0.16 14.66
N PRO A 85 -9.57 -0.52 15.76
CA PRO A 85 -9.89 -1.76 16.50
C PRO A 85 -11.20 -1.67 17.27
N VAL A 86 -11.74 -0.46 17.49
CA VAL A 86 -12.99 -0.25 18.24
C VAL A 86 -14.20 -0.58 17.38
N VAL A 87 -14.17 -0.15 16.13
CA VAL A 87 -15.28 -0.39 15.18
C VAL A 87 -15.01 -1.53 14.20
N GLY A 88 -13.81 -2.14 14.23
CA GLY A 88 -13.43 -3.23 13.34
C GLY A 88 -13.39 -2.84 11.87
N GLN A 89 -13.07 -1.60 11.56
CA GLN A 89 -13.07 -1.08 10.18
C GLN A 89 -11.71 -0.51 9.79
N LYS A 90 -11.36 -0.68 8.52
CA LYS A 90 -10.26 0.06 7.90
C LYS A 90 -10.71 1.46 7.52
N LYS A 91 -9.92 2.45 7.93
CA LYS A 91 -10.07 3.86 7.55
C LYS A 91 -8.86 4.27 6.70
N LEU A 92 -9.07 5.13 5.70
CA LEU A 92 -8.04 5.50 4.74
C LEU A 92 -7.72 6.98 4.81
N ILE A 93 -6.41 7.29 4.85
CA ILE A 93 -5.88 8.56 4.38
C ILE A 93 -5.58 8.37 2.90
N VAL A 94 -6.10 9.27 2.05
CA VAL A 94 -5.87 9.24 0.60
C VAL A 94 -5.34 10.61 0.19
N ASP A 95 -4.01 10.76 0.13
CA ASP A 95 -3.40 12.06 -0.10
C ASP A 95 -2.00 11.95 -0.73
N MET A 96 -1.72 12.76 -1.74
CA MET A 96 -0.39 12.79 -2.37
C MET A 96 0.71 13.19 -1.39
N ALA A 97 0.39 13.99 -0.36
CA ALA A 97 1.36 14.42 0.64
C ALA A 97 1.93 13.26 1.47
N VAL A 98 1.24 12.10 1.55
CA VAL A 98 1.73 10.94 2.32
C VAL A 98 2.51 9.92 1.46
N VAL A 99 2.70 10.17 0.18
CA VAL A 99 3.58 9.33 -0.65
C VAL A 99 4.99 9.38 -0.07
N PRO A 100 5.63 8.23 0.18
CA PRO A 100 7.00 8.20 0.69
C PRO A 100 7.97 8.99 -0.19
N ALA A 101 8.85 9.78 0.43
CA ALA A 101 9.85 10.58 -0.28
C ALA A 101 10.89 9.70 -1.00
N PHE A 102 11.19 8.53 -0.43
CA PHE A 102 12.01 7.49 -1.04
C PHE A 102 11.40 6.13 -0.76
N SER A 103 11.54 5.22 -1.73
CA SER A 103 11.05 3.86 -1.65
C SER A 103 12.14 2.88 -2.10
N LEU A 104 12.32 1.82 -1.35
CA LEU A 104 13.22 0.73 -1.66
C LEU A 104 12.47 -0.59 -1.47
N PHE A 105 12.51 -1.45 -2.47
CA PHE A 105 12.08 -2.83 -2.35
C PHE A 105 13.12 -3.75 -2.98
N ASP A 106 13.89 -4.42 -2.14
CA ASP A 106 14.74 -5.55 -2.54
C ASP A 106 13.89 -6.82 -2.47
N TYR A 107 13.52 -7.36 -3.61
CA TYR A 107 12.62 -8.52 -3.68
C TYR A 107 13.19 -9.78 -3.02
N GLU A 108 14.50 -9.90 -2.86
CA GLU A 108 15.13 -11.05 -2.21
C GLU A 108 14.78 -11.16 -0.72
N VAL A 109 14.46 -10.04 -0.05
CA VAL A 109 14.04 -10.07 1.36
C VAL A 109 12.75 -10.88 1.56
N THR A 110 11.93 -11.01 0.50
CA THR A 110 10.69 -11.79 0.54
C THR A 110 10.92 -13.31 0.54
N CYS A 111 12.16 -13.79 0.37
CA CYS A 111 12.49 -15.22 0.45
C CYS A 111 12.18 -15.85 1.82
N SER A 112 12.10 -15.04 2.86
CA SER A 112 11.68 -15.48 4.20
C SER A 112 10.15 -15.42 4.42
N MET A 113 9.42 -14.82 3.49
CA MET A 113 7.98 -14.60 3.60
C MET A 113 7.21 -15.92 3.36
N PRO A 114 6.21 -16.24 4.20
CA PRO A 114 5.39 -17.44 4.01
C PRO A 114 4.69 -17.44 2.63
N VAL A 115 4.63 -18.60 1.98
CA VAL A 115 4.01 -18.76 0.66
C VAL A 115 2.57 -18.24 0.65
N LYS A 116 1.78 -18.56 1.68
CA LYS A 116 0.39 -18.09 1.79
C LYS A 116 0.29 -16.56 1.69
N VAL A 117 1.17 -15.84 2.38
CA VAL A 117 1.18 -14.36 2.37
C VAL A 117 1.65 -13.83 1.02
N THR A 118 2.60 -14.52 0.37
CA THR A 118 3.05 -14.18 -0.98
C THR A 118 1.94 -14.33 -2.01
N ILE A 119 1.17 -15.42 -1.95
CA ILE A 119 0.04 -15.65 -2.87
C ILE A 119 -1.08 -14.64 -2.60
N ASP A 120 -1.34 -14.31 -1.34
CA ASP A 120 -2.30 -13.26 -0.99
C ASP A 120 -1.91 -11.91 -1.61
N GLY A 121 -0.63 -11.52 -1.52
CA GLY A 121 -0.12 -10.31 -2.17
C GLY A 121 -0.18 -10.37 -3.71
N ALA A 122 0.06 -11.54 -4.30
CA ALA A 122 -0.07 -11.74 -5.74
C ALA A 122 -1.52 -11.56 -6.23
N LEU A 123 -2.50 -12.06 -5.48
CA LEU A 123 -3.92 -11.84 -5.77
C LEU A 123 -4.30 -10.37 -5.63
N ASP A 124 -3.77 -9.69 -4.62
CA ASP A 124 -3.96 -8.25 -4.44
C ASP A 124 -3.42 -7.44 -5.64
N ALA A 125 -2.26 -7.82 -6.16
CA ALA A 125 -1.68 -7.19 -7.36
C ALA A 125 -2.57 -7.38 -8.61
N ILE A 126 -3.14 -8.56 -8.80
CA ILE A 126 -4.13 -8.81 -9.87
C ILE A 126 -5.35 -7.91 -9.66
N ALA A 127 -5.93 -7.90 -8.45
CA ALA A 127 -7.11 -7.12 -8.15
C ALA A 127 -6.87 -5.61 -8.38
N HIS A 128 -5.76 -5.07 -7.88
CA HIS A 128 -5.36 -3.67 -8.09
C HIS A 128 -5.32 -3.32 -9.58
N THR A 129 -4.56 -4.08 -10.36
CA THR A 129 -4.35 -3.76 -11.78
C THR A 129 -5.61 -3.97 -12.60
N PHE A 130 -6.37 -5.04 -12.32
CA PHE A 130 -7.60 -5.36 -13.04
C PHE A 130 -8.73 -4.37 -12.75
N GLU A 131 -8.95 -3.99 -11.48
CA GLU A 131 -9.96 -2.99 -11.14
C GLU A 131 -9.64 -1.63 -11.74
N VAL A 132 -8.36 -1.20 -11.71
CA VAL A 132 -7.93 0.04 -12.35
C VAL A 132 -8.15 -0.02 -13.86
N PHE A 133 -7.80 -1.13 -14.51
CA PHE A 133 -8.04 -1.31 -15.95
C PHE A 133 -9.53 -1.25 -16.29
N CYS A 134 -10.39 -1.94 -15.54
CA CYS A 134 -11.84 -1.92 -15.77
C CYS A 134 -12.46 -0.52 -15.60
N GLY A 135 -11.87 0.32 -14.75
CA GLY A 135 -12.32 1.69 -14.53
C GLY A 135 -11.67 2.74 -15.44
N ALA A 136 -10.58 2.40 -16.12
CA ALA A 136 -9.77 3.33 -16.89
C ALA A 136 -10.49 3.84 -18.15
N LYS A 137 -10.29 5.13 -18.44
CA LYS A 137 -10.84 5.81 -19.62
C LYS A 137 -9.83 6.82 -20.17
N GLY A 138 -9.98 7.15 -21.47
CA GLY A 138 -9.14 8.15 -22.13
C GLY A 138 -7.65 7.81 -22.05
N ASP A 139 -6.81 8.77 -21.74
CA ASP A 139 -5.34 8.66 -21.76
C ASP A 139 -4.78 7.66 -20.72
N ALA A 140 -5.57 7.31 -19.71
CA ALA A 140 -5.16 6.32 -18.71
C ALA A 140 -5.36 4.86 -19.16
N TYR A 141 -6.18 4.62 -20.19
CA TYR A 141 -6.62 3.28 -20.59
C TYR A 141 -5.45 2.39 -21.02
N ASP A 142 -4.62 2.83 -21.95
CA ASP A 142 -3.52 2.01 -22.46
C ASP A 142 -2.52 1.68 -21.36
N ARG A 143 -2.19 2.66 -20.51
CA ARG A 143 -1.30 2.44 -19.37
C ARG A 143 -1.89 1.45 -18.37
N ALA A 144 -3.17 1.57 -18.03
CA ALA A 144 -3.83 0.65 -17.11
C ALA A 144 -3.90 -0.77 -17.69
N LYS A 145 -4.12 -0.90 -19.01
CA LYS A 145 -4.09 -2.18 -19.72
C LYS A 145 -2.71 -2.83 -19.64
N ASP A 146 -1.64 -2.11 -19.97
CA ASP A 146 -0.28 -2.65 -19.97
C ASP A 146 0.13 -3.12 -18.56
N LEU A 147 -0.22 -2.35 -17.52
CA LEU A 147 0.01 -2.72 -16.13
C LEU A 147 -0.74 -4.00 -15.75
N CYS A 148 -2.00 -4.11 -16.16
CA CYS A 148 -2.85 -5.25 -15.87
C CYS A 148 -2.33 -6.52 -16.56
N GLU A 149 -2.07 -6.46 -17.86
CA GLU A 149 -1.57 -7.59 -18.63
C GLU A 149 -0.21 -8.08 -18.10
N THR A 150 0.69 -7.15 -17.77
CA THR A 150 2.01 -7.48 -17.23
C THR A 150 1.93 -8.12 -15.85
N ALA A 151 1.17 -7.52 -14.92
CA ALA A 151 1.05 -8.04 -13.55
C ALA A 151 0.39 -9.42 -13.53
N ILE A 152 -0.69 -9.61 -14.30
CA ILE A 152 -1.38 -10.92 -14.41
C ILE A 152 -0.43 -11.97 -14.98
N SER A 153 0.29 -11.66 -16.07
CA SER A 153 1.27 -12.59 -16.65
C SER A 153 2.35 -13.01 -15.66
N LEU A 154 2.91 -12.05 -14.93
CA LEU A 154 3.90 -12.35 -13.89
C LEU A 154 3.32 -13.29 -12.81
N VAL A 155 2.13 -13.02 -12.32
CA VAL A 155 1.52 -13.87 -11.29
C VAL A 155 1.21 -15.27 -11.81
N VAL A 156 0.59 -15.38 -12.98
CA VAL A 156 0.20 -16.68 -13.59
C VAL A 156 1.45 -17.54 -13.87
N ASP A 157 2.51 -16.95 -14.39
CA ASP A 157 3.73 -17.67 -14.76
C ASP A 157 4.58 -18.09 -13.55
N TRP A 158 4.50 -17.37 -12.43
CA TRP A 158 5.43 -17.53 -11.33
C TRP A 158 4.82 -17.99 -10.00
N ALA A 159 3.52 -17.83 -9.75
CA ALA A 159 2.90 -18.25 -8.49
C ALA A 159 3.08 -19.75 -8.21
N GLY A 160 2.89 -20.59 -9.23
CA GLY A 160 3.13 -22.04 -9.10
C GLY A 160 4.59 -22.39 -8.77
N LYS A 161 5.54 -21.60 -9.23
CA LYS A 161 6.98 -21.81 -8.96
C LYS A 161 7.34 -21.44 -7.51
N ILE A 162 6.71 -20.42 -6.93
CA ILE A 162 6.86 -20.09 -5.51
C ILE A 162 6.25 -21.17 -4.61
N ILE A 163 5.11 -21.74 -5.02
CA ILE A 163 4.49 -22.84 -4.28
C ILE A 163 5.41 -24.06 -4.25
N ALA A 164 6.05 -24.37 -5.41
CA ALA A 164 6.96 -25.49 -5.54
C ALA A 164 8.31 -25.27 -4.84
N ASP A 165 8.85 -24.05 -4.92
CA ASP A 165 10.11 -23.65 -4.30
C ASP A 165 9.98 -22.24 -3.71
N PRO A 166 9.70 -22.15 -2.41
CA PRO A 166 9.53 -20.85 -1.72
C PRO A 166 10.77 -19.94 -1.70
N LYS A 167 11.95 -20.50 -2.00
CA LYS A 167 13.22 -19.76 -2.04
C LYS A 167 13.68 -19.39 -3.45
N ASN A 168 12.88 -19.67 -4.45
CA ASN A 168 13.18 -19.30 -5.85
C ASN A 168 13.22 -17.79 -5.99
N THR A 169 14.41 -17.21 -6.06
CA THR A 169 14.63 -15.76 -6.09
C THR A 169 14.00 -15.10 -7.32
N LYS A 170 14.05 -15.75 -8.49
CA LYS A 170 13.40 -15.23 -9.70
C LYS A 170 11.87 -15.17 -9.57
N ALA A 171 11.29 -16.17 -8.93
CA ALA A 171 9.85 -16.16 -8.67
C ALA A 171 9.49 -15.09 -7.63
N ARG A 172 10.34 -14.87 -6.61
CA ARG A 172 10.17 -13.77 -5.66
C ARG A 172 10.24 -12.40 -6.33
N GLU A 173 11.23 -12.21 -7.20
CA GLU A 173 11.37 -11.00 -8.01
C GLU A 173 10.13 -10.75 -8.89
N ALA A 174 9.66 -11.77 -9.60
CA ALA A 174 8.50 -11.64 -10.47
C ALA A 174 7.22 -11.27 -9.69
N ILE A 175 6.97 -11.90 -8.54
CA ILE A 175 5.80 -11.57 -7.71
C ILE A 175 5.99 -10.20 -7.04
N GLY A 176 7.19 -9.88 -6.54
CA GLY A 176 7.49 -8.55 -6.01
C GLY A 176 7.22 -7.44 -7.03
N LEU A 177 7.70 -7.63 -8.26
CA LEU A 177 7.42 -6.70 -9.36
C LEU A 177 5.92 -6.61 -9.67
N ALA A 178 5.18 -7.72 -9.67
CA ALA A 178 3.73 -7.69 -9.87
C ALA A 178 3.02 -6.85 -8.80
N THR A 179 3.46 -6.94 -7.53
CA THR A 179 2.88 -6.13 -6.44
C THR A 179 3.23 -4.65 -6.58
N ASP A 180 4.42 -4.30 -7.09
CA ASP A 180 4.79 -2.91 -7.39
C ASP A 180 3.97 -2.34 -8.54
N LEU A 181 3.71 -3.13 -9.58
CA LEU A 181 2.80 -2.75 -10.67
C LEU A 181 1.38 -2.52 -10.16
N GLY A 182 0.90 -3.33 -9.19
CA GLY A 182 -0.36 -3.12 -8.47
C GLY A 182 -0.39 -1.78 -7.73
N GLY A 183 0.65 -1.50 -6.94
CA GLY A 183 0.82 -0.22 -6.24
C GLY A 183 0.86 0.98 -7.21
N TYR A 184 1.56 0.83 -8.33
CA TYR A 184 1.60 1.87 -9.36
C TYR A 184 0.24 2.05 -10.07
N ALA A 185 -0.48 0.96 -10.33
CA ALA A 185 -1.79 1.02 -10.97
C ALA A 185 -2.78 1.86 -10.15
N ILE A 186 -2.83 1.69 -8.82
CA ILE A 186 -3.73 2.48 -7.97
C ILE A 186 -3.32 3.95 -7.82
N MET A 187 -2.14 4.33 -8.30
CA MET A 187 -1.77 5.74 -8.48
C MET A 187 -2.27 6.31 -9.82
N VAL A 188 -2.44 5.46 -10.84
CA VAL A 188 -3.01 5.84 -12.15
C VAL A 188 -4.53 5.95 -12.08
N GLY A 189 -5.19 5.01 -11.37
CA GLY A 189 -6.63 4.97 -11.18
C GLY A 189 -7.02 4.54 -9.77
N GLY A 190 -8.31 4.49 -9.48
CA GLY A 190 -8.82 4.00 -8.19
C GLY A 190 -9.20 2.53 -8.26
N THR A 191 -9.19 1.85 -7.10
CA THR A 191 -9.85 0.55 -6.93
C THR A 191 -11.36 0.71 -6.81
N SER A 192 -12.10 -0.37 -6.91
CA SER A 192 -13.57 -0.35 -6.98
C SER A 192 -14.23 -1.39 -6.05
N GLY A 193 -15.17 -2.16 -6.56
CA GLY A 193 -16.07 -3.01 -5.77
C GLY A 193 -15.39 -4.08 -4.94
N ALA A 194 -14.41 -4.82 -5.48
CA ALA A 194 -13.75 -5.90 -4.77
C ALA A 194 -12.97 -5.36 -3.55
N HIS A 195 -12.19 -4.30 -3.73
CA HIS A 195 -11.47 -3.66 -2.61
C HIS A 195 -12.41 -3.09 -1.54
N LEU A 196 -13.50 -2.42 -1.94
CA LEU A 196 -14.49 -1.90 -0.99
C LEU A 196 -15.15 -3.02 -0.19
N THR A 197 -15.47 -4.14 -0.83
CA THR A 197 -16.06 -5.31 -0.18
C THR A 197 -15.06 -5.98 0.77
N SER A 198 -13.78 -6.03 0.40
CA SER A 198 -12.72 -6.66 1.18
C SER A 198 -12.57 -6.05 2.58
N PHE A 199 -12.87 -4.77 2.75
CA PHE A 199 -12.79 -4.08 4.05
C PHE A 199 -13.72 -4.67 5.11
N SER A 200 -14.79 -5.34 4.70
CA SER A 200 -15.70 -6.05 5.59
C SER A 200 -15.26 -7.49 5.90
N LEU A 201 -14.19 -7.98 5.27
CA LEU A 201 -13.69 -9.35 5.38
C LEU A 201 -12.33 -9.45 6.07
N VAL A 202 -11.78 -8.34 6.59
CA VAL A 202 -10.40 -8.24 7.10
C VAL A 202 -10.05 -9.23 8.21
N ASP A 203 -11.03 -9.62 9.02
CA ASP A 203 -10.83 -10.55 10.14
C ASP A 203 -11.09 -12.02 9.75
N ILE A 204 -11.52 -12.28 8.51
CA ILE A 204 -11.92 -13.62 8.04
C ILE A 204 -10.88 -14.21 7.11
N VAL A 205 -10.41 -13.43 6.14
CA VAL A 205 -9.44 -13.86 5.11
C VAL A 205 -8.39 -12.78 4.87
N GLY A 206 -7.26 -13.17 4.26
CA GLY A 206 -6.24 -12.21 3.83
C GLY A 206 -6.80 -11.19 2.83
N HIS A 207 -6.20 -10.02 2.77
CA HIS A 207 -6.71 -8.90 1.97
C HIS A 207 -6.77 -9.25 0.47
N GLY A 208 -5.67 -9.77 -0.08
CA GLY A 208 -5.63 -10.14 -1.49
C GLY A 208 -6.59 -11.29 -1.82
N THR A 209 -6.76 -12.26 -0.90
CA THR A 209 -7.76 -13.32 -1.04
C THR A 209 -9.20 -12.77 -1.02
N ALA A 210 -9.44 -11.69 -0.29
CA ALA A 210 -10.76 -11.04 -0.23
C ALA A 210 -11.05 -10.19 -1.49
N CYS A 211 -10.03 -9.72 -2.18
CA CYS A 211 -10.14 -8.90 -3.40
C CYS A 211 -10.16 -9.76 -4.67
N GLY A 212 -9.42 -10.87 -4.70
CA GLY A 212 -9.31 -11.81 -5.82
C GLY A 212 -10.32 -12.92 -5.74
#